data_43bed2d0a9ba67d2d58dd2f4e8ce99a9
#
_entry.id   43bed2d0a9ba67d2d58dd2f4e8ce99a9
#
_cell.length_a   1.000
_cell.length_b   1.000
_cell.length_c   1.000
_cell.angle_alpha   90.00
_cell.angle_beta   90.00
_cell.angle_gamma   90.00
#
_symmetry.space_group_name_H-M   'P 1'
#
loop_
_entity.id
_entity.type
_entity.pdbx_description
1 polymer ?
#
loop_
_entity_poly.entity_id
_entity_poly.type
_entity_poly.pdbx_seq_one_letter_code
_entity_poly.pdbx_strand_id
1 'polypeptide(L)'
;LQILTYGNEAPELNLETLEITGVDNFLKMVNISENIKTAILTLSINASEPSFAAELNKVLIEELDAHQRKYNKAKTSDTKQFIEERIIAIEKELMAAEEDLKVFMDRNRRIENSPALQLEQQRLGREVTVLTGVFTTLKQQLETTKIEEVKESDYVVVLDPPEVPLIRSKPNKKLMVILAGIFGIGLGIGLVFVRE
;
A
#
# COMPACT_ATOMS: atom_id res chain seq x y z
N LEU A 1 4.94 9.04 24.09
CA LEU A 1 5.69 10.10 23.36
C LEU A 1 6.84 10.65 24.22
N GLN A 2 6.61 11.06 25.47
CA GLN A 2 7.65 11.60 26.36
C GLN A 2 8.84 10.64 26.54
N ILE A 3 8.58 9.34 26.73
CA ILE A 3 9.62 8.31 26.86
C ILE A 3 10.45 8.16 25.59
N LEU A 4 9.81 8.30 24.42
CA LEU A 4 10.50 8.24 23.11
C LEU A 4 11.36 9.47 22.82
N THR A 5 11.03 10.62 23.43
CA THR A 5 11.77 11.88 23.21
C THR A 5 12.91 12.10 24.20
N TYR A 6 12.64 11.94 25.50
CA TYR A 6 13.53 12.39 26.58
C TYR A 6 13.82 11.33 27.64
N GLY A 7 13.31 10.11 27.50
CA GLY A 7 13.36 9.11 28.55
C GLY A 7 12.55 9.54 29.77
N ASN A 8 13.16 9.60 30.95
CA ASN A 8 12.52 10.01 32.19
C ASN A 8 12.61 11.52 32.49
N GLU A 9 13.32 12.29 31.68
CA GLU A 9 13.47 13.74 31.84
C GLU A 9 12.68 14.47 30.77
N ALA A 10 11.49 14.97 31.13
CA ALA A 10 10.61 15.72 30.22
C ALA A 10 10.73 17.23 30.51
N PRO A 11 11.30 18.04 29.61
CA PRO A 11 11.13 19.47 29.66
C PRO A 11 9.69 19.87 29.31
N GLU A 12 9.23 21.03 29.79
CA GLU A 12 7.94 21.64 29.41
C GLU A 12 7.96 22.06 27.93
N LEU A 13 7.66 21.14 27.04
CA LEU A 13 7.60 21.37 25.60
C LEU A 13 6.17 21.34 25.07
N ASN A 14 5.94 22.09 24.01
CA ASN A 14 4.68 22.06 23.26
C ASN A 14 4.41 20.64 22.75
N LEU A 15 3.16 20.15 22.89
CA LEU A 15 2.71 18.82 22.47
C LEU A 15 3.11 18.49 21.01
N GLU A 16 3.04 19.46 20.10
CA GLU A 16 3.40 19.30 18.70
C GLU A 16 4.90 18.98 18.51
N THR A 17 5.77 19.65 19.27
CA THR A 17 7.22 19.38 19.23
C THR A 17 7.56 18.01 19.80
N LEU A 18 6.82 17.56 20.83
CA LEU A 18 6.96 16.22 21.40
C LEU A 18 6.54 15.12 20.41
N GLU A 19 5.47 15.36 19.68
CA GLU A 19 5.00 14.43 18.65
C GLU A 19 6.00 14.26 17.52
N ILE A 20 6.48 15.37 16.95
CA ILE A 20 7.45 15.36 15.85
C ILE A 20 8.76 14.67 16.30
N THR A 21 9.29 15.05 17.45
CA THR A 21 10.54 14.46 17.97
C THR A 21 10.36 12.97 18.34
N GLY A 22 9.19 12.61 18.86
CA GLY A 22 8.83 11.23 19.19
C GLY A 22 8.75 10.35 17.94
N VAL A 23 8.13 10.84 16.88
CA VAL A 23 8.05 10.16 15.59
C VAL A 23 9.45 10.00 14.98
N ASP A 24 10.28 11.05 14.97
CA ASP A 24 11.63 10.99 14.43
C ASP A 24 12.50 9.96 15.18
N ASN A 25 12.40 9.91 16.50
CA ASN A 25 13.14 8.95 17.30
C ASN A 25 12.63 7.52 17.09
N PHE A 26 11.32 7.34 16.97
CA PHE A 26 10.72 6.06 16.63
C PHE A 26 11.18 5.56 15.26
N LEU A 27 11.19 6.40 14.24
CA LEU A 27 11.65 6.05 12.90
C LEU A 27 13.12 5.62 12.87
N LYS A 28 13.98 6.20 13.71
CA LYS A 28 15.39 5.77 13.87
C LYS A 28 15.54 4.39 14.51
N MET A 29 14.56 3.96 15.29
CA MET A 29 14.54 2.64 15.92
C MET A 29 14.07 1.55 14.96
N VAL A 30 13.29 1.90 13.95
CA VAL A 30 12.70 0.98 12.96
C VAL A 30 13.70 0.74 11.83
N ASN A 31 13.91 -0.51 11.49
CA ASN A 31 14.68 -0.92 10.32
C ASN A 31 13.84 -1.88 9.46
N ILE A 32 13.70 -1.56 8.20
CA ILE A 32 12.94 -2.34 7.22
C ILE A 32 13.91 -2.83 6.16
N SER A 33 13.92 -4.13 5.90
CA SER A 33 14.68 -4.73 4.81
C SER A 33 13.80 -5.64 3.96
N GLU A 34 13.97 -5.58 2.66
CA GLU A 34 13.28 -6.41 1.69
C GLU A 34 14.23 -7.45 1.10
N ASN A 35 13.79 -8.69 1.07
CA ASN A 35 14.48 -9.74 0.32
C ASN A 35 13.89 -9.82 -1.09
N ILE A 36 14.61 -9.28 -2.07
CA ILE A 36 14.17 -9.18 -3.49
C ILE A 36 13.82 -10.55 -4.09
N LYS A 37 14.44 -11.65 -3.62
CA LYS A 37 14.20 -13.00 -4.17
C LYS A 37 12.89 -13.61 -3.67
N THR A 38 12.50 -13.30 -2.45
CA THR A 38 11.33 -13.89 -1.78
C THR A 38 10.18 -12.91 -1.61
N ALA A 39 10.40 -11.62 -1.91
CA ALA A 39 9.49 -10.51 -1.63
C ALA A 39 9.03 -10.45 -0.16
N ILE A 40 9.86 -10.99 0.77
CA ILE A 40 9.57 -10.93 2.20
C ILE A 40 10.14 -9.64 2.76
N LEU A 41 9.30 -8.88 3.45
CA LEU A 41 9.69 -7.70 4.22
C LEU A 41 10.05 -8.14 5.65
N THR A 42 11.24 -7.78 6.09
CA THR A 42 11.68 -7.98 7.47
C THR A 42 11.65 -6.64 8.20
N LEU A 43 10.80 -6.58 9.22
CA LEU A 43 10.67 -5.42 10.10
C LEU A 43 11.42 -5.72 11.40
N SER A 44 12.31 -4.83 11.81
CA SER A 44 13.04 -4.95 13.07
C SER A 44 13.09 -3.63 13.83
N ILE A 45 12.89 -3.68 15.14
CA ILE A 45 12.94 -2.53 16.04
C ILE A 45 14.09 -2.69 17.03
N ASN A 46 14.92 -1.66 17.13
CA ASN A 46 16.00 -1.59 18.10
C ASN A 46 15.63 -0.66 19.25
N ALA A 47 15.43 -1.21 20.45
CA ALA A 47 15.16 -0.43 21.65
C ALA A 47 16.13 -0.82 22.78
N SER A 48 16.16 0.00 23.82
CA SER A 48 17.00 -0.25 25.01
C SER A 48 16.50 -1.41 25.84
N GLU A 49 15.19 -1.64 25.84
CA GLU A 49 14.53 -2.71 26.58
C GLU A 49 13.96 -3.76 25.61
N PRO A 50 14.26 -5.06 25.82
CA PRO A 50 13.82 -6.13 24.93
C PRO A 50 12.30 -6.29 24.83
N SER A 51 11.59 -6.18 25.96
CA SER A 51 10.13 -6.25 26.03
C SER A 51 9.47 -5.12 25.25
N PHE A 52 9.98 -3.91 25.42
CA PHE A 52 9.51 -2.72 24.71
C PHE A 52 9.74 -2.81 23.20
N ALA A 53 10.88 -3.37 22.74
CA ALA A 53 11.13 -3.60 21.33
C ALA A 53 10.11 -4.57 20.71
N ALA A 54 9.80 -5.66 21.40
CA ALA A 54 8.82 -6.64 20.93
C ALA A 54 7.39 -6.07 20.89
N GLU A 55 7.00 -5.33 21.92
CA GLU A 55 5.67 -4.69 21.99
C GLU A 55 5.50 -3.62 20.92
N LEU A 56 6.51 -2.76 20.71
CA LEU A 56 6.47 -1.77 19.62
C LEU A 56 6.36 -2.43 18.24
N ASN A 57 7.08 -3.53 18.01
CA ASN A 57 7.04 -4.25 16.75
C ASN A 57 5.65 -4.86 16.53
N LYS A 58 5.04 -5.41 17.57
CA LYS A 58 3.66 -5.95 17.51
C LYS A 58 2.66 -4.85 17.16
N VAL A 59 2.68 -3.73 17.88
CA VAL A 59 1.78 -2.60 17.63
C VAL A 59 1.98 -2.04 16.22
N LEU A 60 3.22 -1.93 15.75
CA LEU A 60 3.51 -1.45 14.40
C LEU A 60 2.93 -2.37 13.32
N ILE A 61 2.99 -3.69 13.51
CA ILE A 61 2.40 -4.66 12.58
C ILE A 61 0.86 -4.55 12.59
N GLU A 62 0.25 -4.43 13.78
CA GLU A 62 -1.20 -4.25 13.92
C GLU A 62 -1.68 -2.96 13.24
N GLU A 63 -0.99 -1.84 13.44
CA GLU A 63 -1.29 -0.57 12.80
C GLU A 63 -1.07 -0.60 11.27
N LEU A 64 -0.03 -1.29 10.83
CA LEU A 64 0.24 -1.48 9.39
C LEU A 64 -0.90 -2.27 8.73
N ASP A 65 -1.36 -3.36 9.35
CA ASP A 65 -2.48 -4.15 8.83
C ASP A 65 -3.78 -3.33 8.81
N ALA A 66 -4.08 -2.62 9.89
CA ALA A 66 -5.25 -1.74 9.98
C ALA A 66 -5.21 -0.63 8.90
N HIS A 67 -4.06 0.00 8.70
CA HIS A 67 -3.86 1.01 7.66
C HIS A 67 -4.02 0.42 6.25
N GLN A 68 -3.45 -0.76 6.01
CA GLN A 68 -3.56 -1.44 4.72
C GLN A 68 -5.00 -1.82 4.39
N ARG A 69 -5.76 -2.34 5.38
CA ARG A 69 -7.20 -2.61 5.23
C ARG A 69 -7.98 -1.35 4.88
N LYS A 70 -7.74 -0.26 5.60
CA LYS A 70 -8.40 1.02 5.36
C LYS A 70 -8.10 1.57 3.95
N TYR A 71 -6.83 1.52 3.55
CA TYR A 71 -6.39 1.96 2.22
C TYR A 71 -7.05 1.14 1.10
N ASN A 72 -7.02 -0.19 1.21
CA ASN A 72 -7.61 -1.07 0.19
C ASN A 72 -9.12 -0.91 0.11
N LYS A 73 -9.81 -0.77 1.26
CA LYS A 73 -11.25 -0.51 1.30
C LYS A 73 -11.61 0.81 0.62
N ALA A 74 -10.88 1.88 0.89
CA ALA A 74 -11.09 3.16 0.22
C ALA A 74 -10.89 3.04 -1.30
N LYS A 75 -9.78 2.43 -1.73
CA LYS A 75 -9.47 2.21 -3.15
C LYS A 75 -10.55 1.37 -3.87
N THR A 76 -11.04 0.31 -3.23
CA THR A 76 -12.10 -0.52 -3.81
C THR A 76 -13.43 0.24 -3.90
N SER A 77 -13.75 1.06 -2.88
CA SER A 77 -14.93 1.92 -2.89
C SER A 77 -14.88 2.97 -4.01
N ASP A 78 -13.74 3.63 -4.20
CA ASP A 78 -13.54 4.60 -5.29
C ASP A 78 -13.67 3.92 -6.66
N THR A 79 -13.11 2.74 -6.81
CA THR A 79 -13.23 1.95 -8.05
C THR A 79 -14.68 1.56 -8.34
N LYS A 80 -15.42 1.14 -7.32
CA LYS A 80 -16.84 0.80 -7.42
C LYS A 80 -17.66 2.01 -7.88
N GLN A 81 -17.48 3.15 -7.23
CA GLN A 81 -18.16 4.39 -7.60
C GLN A 81 -17.88 4.77 -9.07
N PHE A 82 -16.62 4.72 -9.49
CA PHE A 82 -16.25 4.99 -10.87
C PHE A 82 -16.97 4.05 -11.87
N ILE A 83 -17.04 2.74 -11.55
CA ILE A 83 -17.73 1.77 -12.41
C ILE A 83 -19.24 2.05 -12.46
N GLU A 84 -19.87 2.38 -11.33
CA GLU A 84 -21.29 2.73 -11.25
C GLU A 84 -21.62 3.97 -12.10
N GLU A 85 -20.81 5.02 -11.99
CA GLU A 85 -20.97 6.23 -12.81
C GLU A 85 -20.79 5.92 -14.30
N ARG A 86 -19.81 5.04 -14.64
CA ARG A 86 -19.60 4.65 -16.05
C ARG A 86 -20.73 3.80 -16.60
N ILE A 87 -21.34 2.93 -15.79
CA ILE A 87 -22.53 2.15 -16.18
C ILE A 87 -23.68 3.07 -16.53
N ILE A 88 -23.96 4.08 -15.72
CA ILE A 88 -25.04 5.06 -15.99
C ILE A 88 -24.80 5.81 -17.31
N ALA A 89 -23.55 6.20 -17.57
CA ALA A 89 -23.20 6.87 -18.82
C ALA A 89 -23.40 5.97 -20.04
N ILE A 90 -22.89 4.73 -19.98
CA ILE A 90 -23.02 3.75 -21.08
C ILE A 90 -24.48 3.33 -21.30
N GLU A 91 -25.27 3.18 -20.23
CA GLU A 91 -26.71 2.88 -20.34
C GLU A 91 -27.44 3.96 -21.12
N LYS A 92 -27.13 5.23 -20.87
CA LYS A 92 -27.70 6.36 -21.63
C LYS A 92 -27.27 6.35 -23.10
N GLU A 93 -25.98 6.08 -23.36
CA GLU A 93 -25.47 5.97 -24.74
C GLU A 93 -26.11 4.79 -25.46
N LEU A 94 -26.27 3.65 -24.80
CA LEU A 94 -26.93 2.45 -25.36
C LEU A 94 -28.41 2.74 -25.72
N MET A 95 -29.17 3.34 -24.79
CA MET A 95 -30.57 3.73 -25.07
C MET A 95 -30.70 4.67 -26.28
N ALA A 96 -29.76 5.62 -26.43
CA ALA A 96 -29.75 6.50 -27.58
C ALA A 96 -29.44 5.75 -28.86
N ALA A 97 -28.46 4.87 -28.88
CA ALA A 97 -28.13 4.06 -30.06
C ALA A 97 -29.24 3.07 -30.45
N GLU A 98 -29.93 2.48 -29.48
CA GLU A 98 -31.10 1.63 -29.68
C GLU A 98 -32.28 2.41 -30.31
N GLU A 99 -32.53 3.63 -29.84
CA GLU A 99 -33.59 4.49 -30.42
C GLU A 99 -33.23 4.93 -31.84
N ASP A 100 -31.97 5.28 -32.11
CA ASP A 100 -31.49 5.62 -33.44
C ASP A 100 -31.67 4.45 -34.42
N LEU A 101 -31.29 3.24 -34.02
CA LEU A 101 -31.50 2.03 -34.81
C LEU A 101 -32.98 1.77 -35.05
N LYS A 102 -33.83 1.90 -34.03
CA LYS A 102 -35.28 1.73 -34.14
C LYS A 102 -35.89 2.75 -35.09
N VAL A 103 -35.58 4.04 -34.92
CA VAL A 103 -36.06 5.12 -35.81
C VAL A 103 -35.63 4.88 -37.25
N PHE A 104 -34.37 4.42 -37.44
CA PHE A 104 -33.90 4.07 -38.78
C PHE A 104 -34.70 2.92 -39.39
N MET A 105 -34.95 1.85 -38.63
CA MET A 105 -35.73 0.70 -39.09
C MET A 105 -37.19 1.07 -39.40
N ASP A 106 -37.83 1.90 -38.57
CA ASP A 106 -39.21 2.36 -38.78
C ASP A 106 -39.35 3.20 -40.05
N ARG A 107 -38.36 4.02 -40.37
CA ARG A 107 -38.37 4.86 -41.60
C ARG A 107 -38.05 4.08 -42.86
N ASN A 108 -37.30 3.01 -42.77
CA ASN A 108 -36.75 2.27 -43.90
C ASN A 108 -37.22 0.81 -43.91
N ARG A 109 -38.51 0.58 -44.06
CA ARG A 109 -39.12 -0.78 -44.02
C ARG A 109 -38.72 -1.69 -45.20
N ARG A 110 -38.14 -1.17 -46.29
CA ARG A 110 -37.70 -1.92 -47.49
C ARG A 110 -36.21 -1.72 -47.72
N ILE A 111 -35.40 -2.22 -46.81
CA ILE A 111 -33.93 -2.07 -46.85
C ILE A 111 -33.30 -3.02 -47.87
N GLU A 112 -33.97 -4.13 -48.21
CA GLU A 112 -33.44 -5.24 -49.04
C GLU A 112 -32.91 -4.79 -50.41
N ASN A 113 -33.46 -3.73 -50.98
CA ASN A 113 -33.13 -3.25 -52.32
C ASN A 113 -32.11 -2.10 -52.33
N SER A 114 -31.55 -1.72 -51.20
CA SER A 114 -30.59 -0.62 -51.10
C SER A 114 -29.34 -0.99 -50.30
N PRO A 115 -28.21 -1.24 -50.98
CA PRO A 115 -26.93 -1.54 -50.30
C PRO A 115 -26.50 -0.45 -49.30
N ALA A 116 -26.80 0.81 -49.59
CA ALA A 116 -26.49 1.94 -48.73
C ALA A 116 -27.26 1.88 -47.39
N LEU A 117 -28.56 1.54 -47.47
CA LEU A 117 -29.37 1.40 -46.25
C LEU A 117 -28.98 0.16 -45.44
N GLN A 118 -28.60 -0.93 -46.09
CA GLN A 118 -28.08 -2.12 -45.41
C GLN A 118 -26.76 -1.81 -44.64
N LEU A 119 -25.87 -1.05 -45.27
CA LEU A 119 -24.64 -0.64 -44.63
C LEU A 119 -24.90 0.24 -43.39
N GLU A 120 -25.84 1.18 -43.50
CA GLU A 120 -26.21 2.05 -42.37
C GLU A 120 -26.87 1.26 -41.23
N GLN A 121 -27.75 0.31 -41.53
CA GLN A 121 -28.33 -0.60 -40.55
C GLN A 121 -27.23 -1.40 -39.82
N GLN A 122 -26.25 -1.93 -40.57
CA GLN A 122 -25.13 -2.66 -39.99
C GLN A 122 -24.26 -1.76 -39.10
N ARG A 123 -24.08 -0.49 -39.47
CA ARG A 123 -23.34 0.48 -38.65
C ARG A 123 -24.04 0.72 -37.32
N LEU A 124 -25.34 1.07 -37.34
CA LEU A 124 -26.13 1.30 -36.13
C LEU A 124 -26.24 0.05 -35.26
N GLY A 125 -26.48 -1.12 -35.87
CA GLY A 125 -26.54 -2.40 -35.16
C GLY A 125 -25.22 -2.78 -34.49
N ARG A 126 -24.09 -2.46 -35.13
CA ARG A 126 -22.77 -2.65 -34.54
C ARG A 126 -22.56 -1.75 -33.35
N GLU A 127 -22.98 -0.50 -33.41
CA GLU A 127 -22.89 0.45 -32.31
C GLU A 127 -23.66 -0.04 -31.09
N VAL A 128 -24.90 -0.48 -31.25
CA VAL A 128 -25.71 -1.13 -30.21
C VAL A 128 -24.99 -2.37 -29.63
N THR A 129 -24.43 -3.23 -30.50
CA THR A 129 -23.74 -4.44 -30.07
C THR A 129 -22.49 -4.12 -29.22
N VAL A 130 -21.69 -3.13 -29.63
CA VAL A 130 -20.51 -2.70 -28.91
C VAL A 130 -20.89 -2.12 -27.54
N LEU A 131 -21.88 -1.20 -27.50
CA LEU A 131 -22.34 -0.60 -26.25
C LEU A 131 -22.93 -1.64 -25.29
N THR A 132 -23.70 -2.61 -25.81
CA THR A 132 -24.21 -3.75 -25.02
C THR A 132 -23.06 -4.57 -24.43
N GLY A 133 -22.02 -4.84 -25.22
CA GLY A 133 -20.82 -5.55 -24.75
C GLY A 133 -20.10 -4.80 -23.65
N VAL A 134 -19.90 -3.49 -23.80
CA VAL A 134 -19.30 -2.63 -22.77
C VAL A 134 -20.15 -2.60 -21.50
N PHE A 135 -21.46 -2.41 -21.63
CA PHE A 135 -22.40 -2.42 -20.51
C PHE A 135 -22.33 -3.73 -19.71
N THR A 136 -22.38 -4.86 -20.41
CA THR A 136 -22.30 -6.19 -19.79
C THR A 136 -20.97 -6.39 -19.05
N THR A 137 -19.86 -6.00 -19.69
CA THR A 137 -18.52 -6.09 -19.06
C THR A 137 -18.42 -5.23 -17.81
N LEU A 138 -18.92 -4.00 -17.84
CA LEU A 138 -18.95 -3.12 -16.67
C LEU A 138 -19.82 -3.69 -15.54
N LYS A 139 -20.97 -4.28 -15.84
CA LYS A 139 -21.80 -4.96 -14.83
C LYS A 139 -21.09 -6.13 -14.20
N GLN A 140 -20.38 -6.95 -14.97
CA GLN A 140 -19.57 -8.05 -14.44
C GLN A 140 -18.43 -7.53 -13.55
N GLN A 141 -17.76 -6.46 -13.98
CA GLN A 141 -16.68 -5.84 -13.21
C GLN A 141 -17.19 -5.24 -11.89
N LEU A 142 -18.40 -4.63 -11.90
CA LEU A 142 -19.05 -4.12 -10.70
C LEU A 142 -19.31 -5.25 -9.71
N GLU A 143 -19.84 -6.39 -10.15
CA GLU A 143 -20.08 -7.53 -9.27
C GLU A 143 -18.78 -8.10 -8.70
N THR A 144 -17.70 -8.17 -9.49
CA THR A 144 -16.37 -8.57 -9.01
C THR A 144 -15.86 -7.60 -7.94
N THR A 145 -16.00 -6.29 -8.18
CA THR A 145 -15.55 -5.25 -7.23
C THR A 145 -16.37 -5.28 -5.94
N LYS A 146 -17.67 -5.56 -5.99
CA LYS A 146 -18.50 -5.75 -4.80
C LYS A 146 -18.05 -6.97 -3.98
N ILE A 147 -17.67 -8.06 -4.64
CA ILE A 147 -17.13 -9.26 -3.98
C ILE A 147 -15.81 -8.91 -3.30
N GLU A 148 -14.93 -8.14 -3.95
CA GLU A 148 -13.67 -7.68 -3.38
C GLU A 148 -13.87 -6.74 -2.18
N GLU A 149 -14.88 -5.86 -2.24
CA GLU A 149 -15.23 -4.93 -1.15
C GLU A 149 -15.62 -5.68 0.14
N VAL A 150 -16.33 -6.81 0.01
CA VAL A 150 -16.80 -7.62 1.14
C VAL A 150 -15.76 -8.63 1.61
N LYS A 151 -14.79 -8.95 0.76
CA LYS A 151 -13.76 -9.95 1.08
C LYS A 151 -12.81 -9.40 2.14
N GLU A 152 -12.97 -9.87 3.37
CA GLU A 152 -11.98 -9.67 4.44
C GLU A 152 -10.75 -10.54 4.13
N SER A 153 -9.78 -9.97 3.44
CA SER A 153 -8.48 -10.63 3.24
C SER A 153 -7.50 -10.10 4.26
N ASP A 154 -6.75 -10.98 4.88
CA ASP A 154 -5.55 -10.58 5.62
C ASP A 154 -4.52 -10.07 4.60
N TYR A 155 -4.31 -8.76 4.60
CA TYR A 155 -3.38 -8.11 3.67
C TYR A 155 -1.92 -8.25 4.15
N VAL A 156 -1.74 -8.40 5.45
CA VAL A 156 -0.43 -8.61 6.07
C VAL A 156 -0.37 -10.02 6.65
N VAL A 157 0.42 -10.89 6.03
CA VAL A 157 0.66 -12.24 6.53
C VAL A 157 1.94 -12.23 7.35
N VAL A 158 1.81 -12.36 8.66
CA VAL A 158 2.95 -12.43 9.59
C VAL A 158 3.53 -13.83 9.54
N LEU A 159 4.72 -13.97 8.95
CA LEU A 159 5.44 -15.25 8.87
C LEU A 159 6.18 -15.56 10.17
N ASP A 160 6.74 -14.53 10.81
CA ASP A 160 7.52 -14.64 12.04
C ASP A 160 7.03 -13.54 13.00
N PRO A 161 6.29 -13.92 14.07
CA PRO A 161 5.76 -12.94 15.01
C PRO A 161 6.88 -12.31 15.85
N PRO A 162 6.69 -11.05 16.32
CA PRO A 162 7.67 -10.39 17.15
C PRO A 162 7.83 -11.10 18.51
N GLU A 163 9.06 -11.51 18.80
CA GLU A 163 9.43 -12.14 20.06
C GLU A 163 10.40 -11.28 20.85
N VAL A 164 10.42 -11.48 22.18
CA VAL A 164 11.37 -10.79 23.05
C VAL A 164 12.77 -11.38 22.81
N PRO A 165 13.75 -10.57 22.33
CA PRO A 165 15.06 -11.07 21.98
C PRO A 165 15.85 -11.52 23.22
N LEU A 166 16.41 -12.73 23.16
CA LEU A 166 17.24 -13.31 24.21
C LEU A 166 18.68 -12.75 24.20
N ILE A 167 19.14 -12.23 23.05
CA ILE A 167 20.50 -11.78 22.82
C ILE A 167 20.49 -10.32 22.37
N ARG A 168 21.42 -9.52 22.89
CA ARG A 168 21.59 -8.12 22.50
C ARG A 168 22.15 -8.00 21.08
N SER A 169 21.51 -7.18 20.26
CA SER A 169 21.96 -6.86 18.90
C SER A 169 23.09 -5.81 18.89
N LYS A 170 23.07 -4.86 19.82
CA LYS A 170 24.07 -3.76 19.96
C LYS A 170 24.37 -3.50 21.43
N PRO A 171 25.59 -2.98 21.78
CA PRO A 171 26.76 -2.82 20.91
C PRO A 171 27.49 -4.13 20.64
N ASN A 172 28.20 -4.20 19.51
CA ASN A 172 28.99 -5.38 19.14
C ASN A 172 30.29 -5.41 19.98
N LYS A 173 30.26 -6.09 21.13
CA LYS A 173 31.37 -6.14 22.09
C LYS A 173 32.68 -6.62 21.46
N LYS A 174 32.65 -7.59 20.54
CA LYS A 174 33.81 -8.10 19.82
C LYS A 174 34.52 -7.01 19.01
N LEU A 175 33.74 -6.23 18.25
CA LEU A 175 34.26 -5.12 17.45
C LEU A 175 34.87 -4.03 18.33
N MET A 176 34.23 -3.70 19.47
CA MET A 176 34.72 -2.69 20.40
C MET A 176 36.05 -3.09 20.99
N VAL A 177 36.26 -4.37 21.41
CA VAL A 177 37.51 -4.87 21.94
C VAL A 177 38.63 -4.82 20.88
N ILE A 178 38.33 -5.20 19.63
CA ILE A 178 39.31 -5.13 18.55
C ILE A 178 39.72 -3.67 18.27
N LEU A 179 38.77 -2.75 18.20
CA LEU A 179 39.06 -1.32 18.01
C LEU A 179 39.87 -0.75 19.18
N ALA A 180 39.50 -1.06 20.40
CA ALA A 180 40.26 -0.63 21.59
C ALA A 180 41.70 -1.17 21.56
N GLY A 181 41.92 -2.42 21.13
CA GLY A 181 43.23 -3.01 20.96
C GLY A 181 44.09 -2.26 19.92
N ILE A 182 43.49 -1.98 18.73
CA ILE A 182 44.17 -1.23 17.65
C ILE A 182 44.55 0.19 18.13
N PHE A 183 43.63 0.89 18.77
CA PHE A 183 43.89 2.22 19.34
C PHE A 183 44.96 2.18 20.44
N GLY A 184 44.93 1.18 21.32
CA GLY A 184 45.93 1.00 22.37
C GLY A 184 47.32 0.77 21.82
N ILE A 185 47.48 -0.07 20.80
CA ILE A 185 48.75 -0.31 20.10
C ILE A 185 49.24 0.96 19.42
N GLY A 186 48.35 1.66 18.67
CA GLY A 186 48.68 2.90 17.97
C GLY A 186 49.16 4.00 18.91
N LEU A 187 48.50 4.19 20.06
CA LEU A 187 48.90 5.15 21.09
C LEU A 187 50.22 4.73 21.74
N GLY A 188 50.42 3.43 22.00
CA GLY A 188 51.68 2.91 22.58
C GLY A 188 52.87 3.20 21.66
N ILE A 189 52.78 2.93 20.38
CA ILE A 189 53.82 3.23 19.40
C ILE A 189 54.07 4.75 19.32
N GLY A 190 52.99 5.56 19.24
CA GLY A 190 53.08 7.02 19.16
C GLY A 190 53.81 7.63 20.37
N LEU A 191 53.54 7.14 21.58
CA LEU A 191 54.23 7.58 22.81
C LEU A 191 55.73 7.23 22.84
N VAL A 192 56.11 6.09 22.28
CA VAL A 192 57.52 5.72 22.13
C VAL A 192 58.27 6.71 21.25
N PHE A 193 57.66 7.06 20.08
CA PHE A 193 58.27 8.04 19.15
C PHE A 193 58.34 9.49 19.67
N VAL A 194 57.43 9.88 20.55
CA VAL A 194 57.48 11.24 21.17
C VAL A 194 58.46 11.33 22.30
N ARG A 195 58.86 10.19 22.89
CA ARG A 195 59.77 10.13 24.02
C ARG A 195 61.28 10.00 23.60
N GLU A 196 61.53 9.70 22.34
CA GLU A 196 62.84 9.69 21.72
C GLU A 196 63.20 11.10 21.17
#